data_9eec1e2ccebb574bdd6ea44c4f965052
#
_entry.id   9eec1e2ccebb574bdd6ea44c4f965052
#
_cell.length_a   1.000
_cell.length_b   1.000
_cell.length_c   1.000
_cell.angle_alpha   90.00
_cell.angle_beta   90.00
_cell.angle_gamma   90.00
#
_symmetry.space_group_name_H-M   'P 1'
#
loop_
_entity.id
_entity.type
_entity.pdbx_description
1 polymer ?
#
loop_
_entity_poly.entity_id
_entity_poly.type
_entity_poly.pdbx_seq_one_letter_code
_entity_poly.pdbx_strand_id
1 'polypeptide(L)'
;MIIVTGGAGFIGSNIVKGLNDRGRDDILVVDNLTNMVKFKNIQGLKVMDYMDKMDFSEDLKAGKFAHENVDVIFHEGACSDTMEYNGKYMMQNNFEYTKNLMHFAVDRKIQMIYASSASTYGSGTNGFREEPACEEALNVYAFSKLFFDNYARRYFGKTNSQLVGLRYFNVYGPQENHKGKMASMVFQMYNQWLAEKKVKLFDAYGDYGAGEQTRDFIYVKDVVKVNFFFWDHPEISGVFNCGTGHAHTFNTLAQGVLKHFGSGELEYVPFPEVLKGKYQSYTQADATNLLAAGYDGGFTDVNEAVAEYCAILDKSGGYYTHGA
;
A
#
# COMPACT_ATOMS: atom_id res chain seq x y z
N MET A 1 11.71 10.33 -17.49
CA MET A 1 12.08 9.87 -16.13
C MET A 1 10.82 9.61 -15.32
N ILE A 2 10.81 8.55 -14.53
CA ILE A 2 9.72 8.22 -13.60
C ILE A 2 10.21 8.47 -12.17
N ILE A 3 9.40 9.13 -11.35
CA ILE A 3 9.72 9.31 -9.92
C ILE A 3 8.88 8.35 -9.08
N VAL A 4 9.54 7.53 -8.25
CA VAL A 4 8.87 6.65 -7.29
C VAL A 4 9.30 7.03 -5.88
N THR A 5 8.45 7.78 -5.17
CA THR A 5 8.73 8.08 -3.76
C THR A 5 8.26 6.94 -2.87
N GLY A 6 8.96 6.69 -1.76
CA GLY A 6 8.78 5.44 -1.02
C GLY A 6 9.23 4.22 -1.81
N GLY A 7 10.08 4.42 -2.82
CA GLY A 7 10.50 3.39 -3.78
C GLY A 7 11.37 2.27 -3.20
N ALA A 8 11.94 2.45 -2.02
CA ALA A 8 12.57 1.38 -1.24
C ALA A 8 11.62 0.74 -0.21
N GLY A 9 10.37 1.19 -0.14
CA GLY A 9 9.31 0.63 0.69
C GLY A 9 8.65 -0.59 0.06
N PHE A 10 7.62 -1.11 0.70
CA PHE A 10 6.87 -2.29 0.27
C PHE A 10 6.23 -2.10 -1.12
N ILE A 11 5.25 -1.21 -1.24
CA ILE A 11 4.50 -1.02 -2.49
C ILE A 11 5.40 -0.35 -3.53
N GLY A 12 6.16 0.69 -3.16
CA GLY A 12 7.02 1.41 -4.09
C GLY A 12 8.06 0.54 -4.79
N SER A 13 8.70 -0.40 -4.09
CA SER A 13 9.66 -1.31 -4.72
C SER A 13 8.98 -2.34 -5.65
N ASN A 14 7.74 -2.72 -5.38
CA ASN A 14 6.94 -3.52 -6.30
C ASN A 14 6.56 -2.73 -7.57
N ILE A 15 6.26 -1.43 -7.43
CA ILE A 15 6.06 -0.54 -8.59
C ILE A 15 7.36 -0.44 -9.42
N VAL A 16 8.52 -0.23 -8.77
CA VAL A 16 9.83 -0.21 -9.46
C VAL A 16 10.07 -1.53 -10.19
N LYS A 17 9.80 -2.69 -9.55
CA LYS A 17 9.89 -4.00 -10.20
C LYS A 17 8.98 -4.08 -11.44
N GLY A 18 7.72 -3.69 -11.30
CA GLY A 18 6.77 -3.69 -12.41
C GLY A 18 7.18 -2.75 -13.54
N LEU A 19 7.80 -1.60 -13.24
CA LEU A 19 8.38 -0.70 -14.24
C LEU A 19 9.55 -1.38 -14.98
N ASN A 20 10.43 -2.07 -14.27
CA ASN A 20 11.50 -2.85 -14.88
C ASN A 20 10.95 -3.95 -15.80
N ASP A 21 9.85 -4.62 -15.42
CA ASP A 21 9.19 -5.63 -16.25
C ASP A 21 8.59 -5.03 -17.54
N ARG A 22 8.23 -3.74 -17.51
CA ARG A 22 7.83 -2.94 -18.69
C ARG A 22 9.02 -2.35 -19.46
N GLY A 23 10.27 -2.73 -19.10
CA GLY A 23 11.49 -2.26 -19.77
C GLY A 23 11.91 -0.83 -19.39
N ARG A 24 11.33 -0.26 -18.29
CA ARG A 24 11.71 1.08 -17.80
C ARG A 24 12.74 0.95 -16.68
N ASP A 25 13.85 1.66 -16.81
CA ASP A 25 14.92 1.77 -15.82
C ASP A 25 15.32 3.24 -15.55
N ASP A 26 14.72 4.17 -16.27
CA ASP A 26 14.85 5.62 -16.07
C ASP A 26 14.06 6.12 -14.84
N ILE A 27 14.28 5.43 -13.71
CA ILE A 27 13.53 5.59 -12.47
C ILE A 27 14.39 6.30 -11.42
N LEU A 28 13.90 7.44 -10.90
CA LEU A 28 14.42 8.06 -9.69
C LEU A 28 13.67 7.49 -8.48
N VAL A 29 14.37 6.71 -7.66
CA VAL A 29 13.87 6.24 -6.37
C VAL A 29 14.11 7.30 -5.31
N VAL A 30 13.04 7.78 -4.69
CA VAL A 30 13.11 8.73 -3.57
C VAL A 30 12.63 8.04 -2.30
N ASP A 31 13.51 7.89 -1.31
CA ASP A 31 13.15 7.27 -0.03
C ASP A 31 14.10 7.74 1.08
N ASN A 32 13.90 7.28 2.32
CA ASN A 32 14.92 7.29 3.35
C ASN A 32 15.36 5.85 3.64
N LEU A 33 16.65 5.64 3.84
CA LEU A 33 17.21 4.34 4.22
C LEU A 33 17.58 4.27 5.71
N THR A 34 16.86 5.03 6.56
CA THR A 34 17.04 4.99 8.02
C THR A 34 16.81 3.59 8.59
N ASN A 35 15.86 2.85 8.03
CA ASN A 35 15.81 1.40 8.23
C ASN A 35 16.68 0.72 7.18
N MET A 36 17.86 0.29 7.63
CA MET A 36 18.86 -0.29 6.73
C MET A 36 18.37 -1.50 5.92
N VAL A 37 17.39 -2.25 6.42
CA VAL A 37 16.85 -3.44 5.71
C VAL A 37 16.20 -3.07 4.37
N LYS A 38 15.72 -1.83 4.23
CA LYS A 38 15.05 -1.36 2.99
C LYS A 38 15.93 -1.41 1.74
N PHE A 39 17.27 -1.35 1.86
CA PHE A 39 18.14 -1.46 0.68
C PHE A 39 17.90 -2.76 -0.09
N LYS A 40 17.55 -3.85 0.60
CA LYS A 40 17.29 -5.16 -0.01
C LYS A 40 16.11 -5.11 -0.99
N ASN A 41 15.15 -4.19 -0.78
CA ASN A 41 14.01 -4.04 -1.66
C ASN A 41 14.36 -3.48 -3.03
N ILE A 42 15.47 -2.74 -3.14
CA ILE A 42 15.92 -2.13 -4.39
C ILE A 42 17.20 -2.75 -4.94
N GLN A 43 17.91 -3.56 -4.14
CA GLN A 43 19.20 -4.16 -4.53
C GLN A 43 19.12 -4.97 -5.82
N GLY A 44 18.01 -5.65 -6.09
CA GLY A 44 17.78 -6.47 -7.29
C GLY A 44 17.12 -5.73 -8.45
N LEU A 45 16.84 -4.43 -8.33
CA LEU A 45 16.08 -3.63 -9.29
C LEU A 45 17.01 -2.71 -10.10
N LYS A 46 16.57 -2.35 -11.31
CA LYS A 46 17.26 -1.40 -12.17
C LYS A 46 16.64 -0.02 -11.95
N VAL A 47 17.47 0.91 -11.51
CA VAL A 47 17.06 2.31 -11.29
C VAL A 47 18.12 3.24 -11.86
N MET A 48 17.69 4.42 -12.31
CA MET A 48 18.59 5.45 -12.81
C MET A 48 19.36 6.12 -11.67
N ASP A 49 18.65 6.42 -10.56
CA ASP A 49 19.24 7.12 -9.42
C ASP A 49 18.43 6.89 -8.13
N TYR A 50 19.06 7.19 -7.01
CA TYR A 50 18.47 7.23 -5.67
C TYR A 50 18.71 8.60 -5.04
N MET A 51 17.68 9.16 -4.42
CA MET A 51 17.77 10.41 -3.66
C MET A 51 17.10 10.27 -2.28
N ASP A 52 17.75 10.78 -1.23
CA ASP A 52 17.08 10.90 0.07
C ASP A 52 15.89 11.84 -0.04
N LYS A 53 14.80 11.52 0.65
CA LYS A 53 13.55 12.29 0.57
C LYS A 53 13.68 13.74 1.02
N MET A 54 14.63 14.04 1.94
CA MET A 54 14.84 15.42 2.42
C MET A 54 15.56 16.23 1.35
N ASP A 55 16.64 15.68 0.76
CA ASP A 55 17.38 16.29 -0.33
C ASP A 55 16.46 16.51 -1.53
N PHE A 56 15.66 15.50 -1.88
CA PHE A 56 14.67 15.63 -2.95
C PHE A 56 13.65 16.76 -2.67
N SER A 57 13.17 16.87 -1.43
CA SER A 57 12.21 17.92 -1.05
C SER A 57 12.82 19.32 -1.12
N GLU A 58 14.10 19.46 -0.76
CA GLU A 58 14.85 20.71 -0.87
C GLU A 58 15.11 21.07 -2.31
N ASP A 59 15.54 20.13 -3.13
CA ASP A 59 15.83 20.31 -4.56
C ASP A 59 14.55 20.64 -5.35
N LEU A 60 13.43 20.04 -4.98
CA LEU A 60 12.12 20.36 -5.55
C LEU A 60 11.75 21.82 -5.27
N LYS A 61 11.90 22.29 -4.03
CA LYS A 61 11.63 23.68 -3.63
C LYS A 61 12.60 24.68 -4.28
N ALA A 62 13.85 24.26 -4.47
CA ALA A 62 14.88 25.05 -5.15
C ALA A 62 14.70 25.11 -6.68
N GLY A 63 13.70 24.38 -7.23
CA GLY A 63 13.42 24.35 -8.67
C GLY A 63 14.44 23.57 -9.49
N LYS A 64 15.25 22.70 -8.88
CA LYS A 64 16.26 21.93 -9.62
C LYS A 64 15.64 20.94 -10.62
N PHE A 65 14.40 20.52 -10.39
CA PHE A 65 13.63 19.70 -11.31
C PHE A 65 12.88 20.48 -12.40
N ALA A 66 13.10 21.81 -12.50
CA ALA A 66 12.35 22.67 -13.42
C ALA A 66 12.51 22.28 -14.89
N HIS A 67 13.62 21.68 -15.28
CA HIS A 67 13.92 21.30 -16.67
C HIS A 67 13.92 19.77 -16.90
N GLU A 68 13.67 18.99 -15.85
CA GLU A 68 13.61 17.53 -15.97
C GLU A 68 12.33 17.09 -16.68
N ASN A 69 12.43 16.15 -17.59
CA ASN A 69 11.25 15.54 -18.22
C ASN A 69 10.73 14.40 -17.36
N VAL A 70 9.73 14.69 -16.53
CA VAL A 70 9.08 13.71 -15.65
C VAL A 70 7.77 13.24 -16.28
N ASP A 71 7.65 11.93 -16.53
CA ASP A 71 6.47 11.33 -17.13
C ASP A 71 5.35 11.16 -16.09
N VAL A 72 5.70 10.57 -14.95
CA VAL A 72 4.75 10.25 -13.88
C VAL A 72 5.45 10.23 -12.51
N ILE A 73 4.70 10.53 -11.48
CA ILE A 73 5.09 10.38 -10.07
C ILE A 73 4.20 9.31 -9.44
N PHE A 74 4.79 8.17 -9.02
CA PHE A 74 4.17 7.22 -8.11
C PHE A 74 4.57 7.60 -6.68
N HIS A 75 3.62 8.11 -5.92
CA HIS A 75 3.89 8.63 -4.59
C HIS A 75 3.42 7.67 -3.49
N GLU A 76 4.32 6.76 -3.10
CA GLU A 76 4.12 5.78 -2.02
C GLU A 76 4.79 6.21 -0.69
N GLY A 77 5.55 7.29 -0.73
CA GLY A 77 6.32 7.79 0.42
C GLY A 77 5.43 8.41 1.49
N ALA A 78 5.30 7.72 2.63
CA ALA A 78 4.54 8.18 3.77
C ALA A 78 5.07 7.57 5.08
N CYS A 79 4.72 8.17 6.23
CA CYS A 79 4.72 7.45 7.48
C CYS A 79 3.46 6.57 7.53
N SER A 80 3.63 5.25 7.54
CA SER A 80 2.54 4.27 7.56
C SER A 80 2.28 3.68 8.95
N ASP A 81 2.96 4.17 9.97
CA ASP A 81 2.76 3.73 11.35
C ASP A 81 1.46 4.33 11.90
N THR A 82 0.45 3.48 12.06
CA THR A 82 -0.85 3.88 12.61
C THR A 82 -0.81 4.16 14.12
N MET A 83 0.30 3.80 14.78
CA MET A 83 0.53 4.02 16.21
C MET A 83 1.38 5.26 16.49
N GLU A 84 1.81 6.00 15.47
CA GLU A 84 2.55 7.25 15.62
C GLU A 84 1.67 8.33 16.28
N TYR A 85 2.12 8.85 17.41
CA TYR A 85 1.40 9.88 18.18
C TYR A 85 1.84 11.32 17.85
N ASN A 86 2.97 11.51 17.19
CA ASN A 86 3.44 12.84 16.79
C ASN A 86 2.64 13.34 15.57
N GLY A 87 1.52 14.02 15.84
CA GLY A 87 0.66 14.55 14.80
C GLY A 87 1.36 15.54 13.86
N LYS A 88 2.27 16.37 14.37
CA LYS A 88 3.06 17.29 13.54
C LYS A 88 3.94 16.51 12.55
N TYR A 89 4.66 15.51 13.03
CA TYR A 89 5.48 14.64 12.19
C TYR A 89 4.62 13.93 11.12
N MET A 90 3.46 13.38 11.53
CA MET A 90 2.53 12.72 10.61
C MET A 90 2.05 13.66 9.51
N MET A 91 1.59 14.87 9.87
CA MET A 91 1.12 15.86 8.90
C MET A 91 2.23 16.34 7.96
N GLN A 92 3.44 16.55 8.47
CA GLN A 92 4.59 16.92 7.63
C GLN A 92 4.94 15.84 6.59
N ASN A 93 4.93 14.56 7.00
CA ASN A 93 5.32 13.45 6.13
C ASN A 93 4.21 13.02 5.17
N ASN A 94 2.94 13.07 5.58
CA ASN A 94 1.84 12.52 4.79
C ASN A 94 1.03 13.59 4.07
N PHE A 95 0.85 14.76 4.66
CA PHE A 95 0.07 15.83 4.03
C PHE A 95 0.95 16.86 3.32
N GLU A 96 1.87 17.53 4.05
CA GLU A 96 2.65 18.62 3.47
C GLU A 96 3.59 18.14 2.35
N TYR A 97 4.24 17.01 2.55
CA TYR A 97 5.11 16.42 1.53
C TYR A 97 4.32 16.05 0.26
N THR A 98 3.18 15.36 0.42
CA THR A 98 2.31 14.97 -0.71
C THR A 98 1.75 16.21 -1.42
N LYS A 99 1.35 17.25 -0.66
CA LYS A 99 0.86 18.52 -1.21
C LYS A 99 1.92 19.22 -2.07
N ASN A 100 3.16 19.28 -1.61
CA ASN A 100 4.25 19.90 -2.36
C ASN A 100 4.51 19.15 -3.69
N LEU A 101 4.49 17.82 -3.66
CA LEU A 101 4.60 17.00 -4.88
C LEU A 101 3.42 17.21 -5.82
N MET A 102 2.20 17.29 -5.29
CA MET A 102 1.02 17.56 -6.11
C MET A 102 1.12 18.92 -6.81
N HIS A 103 1.55 19.98 -6.11
CA HIS A 103 1.75 21.28 -6.75
C HIS A 103 2.79 21.22 -7.86
N PHE A 104 3.92 20.56 -7.61
CA PHE A 104 4.93 20.34 -8.65
C PHE A 104 4.36 19.60 -9.86
N ALA A 105 3.57 18.53 -9.62
CA ALA A 105 2.93 17.78 -10.69
C ALA A 105 1.92 18.66 -11.49
N VAL A 106 1.08 19.42 -10.78
CA VAL A 106 0.08 20.31 -11.39
C VAL A 106 0.74 21.40 -12.23
N ASP A 107 1.74 22.08 -11.69
CA ASP A 107 2.45 23.18 -12.37
C ASP A 107 3.17 22.71 -13.64
N ARG A 108 3.57 21.44 -13.66
CA ARG A 108 4.34 20.82 -14.76
C ARG A 108 3.50 19.90 -15.67
N LYS A 109 2.21 19.72 -15.39
CA LYS A 109 1.30 18.80 -16.10
C LYS A 109 1.79 17.35 -16.07
N ILE A 110 2.36 16.94 -14.94
CA ILE A 110 2.84 15.59 -14.70
C ILE A 110 1.71 14.74 -14.11
N GLN A 111 1.62 13.48 -14.51
CA GLN A 111 0.72 12.52 -13.88
C GLN A 111 1.18 12.22 -12.45
N MET A 112 0.25 12.17 -11.49
CA MET A 112 0.55 11.79 -10.12
C MET A 112 -0.46 10.77 -9.60
N ILE A 113 0.03 9.59 -9.24
CA ILE A 113 -0.73 8.54 -8.56
C ILE A 113 -0.18 8.44 -7.15
N TYR A 114 -1.04 8.57 -6.13
CA TYR A 114 -0.59 8.64 -4.74
C TYR A 114 -1.30 7.64 -3.84
N ALA A 115 -0.57 7.14 -2.85
CA ALA A 115 -1.08 6.24 -1.82
C ALA A 115 -2.02 6.99 -0.86
N SER A 116 -3.30 6.67 -0.90
CA SER A 116 -4.27 6.89 0.16
C SER A 116 -4.46 5.58 0.96
N SER A 117 -5.52 5.46 1.75
CA SER A 117 -5.71 4.30 2.63
C SER A 117 -7.18 4.05 2.93
N ALA A 118 -7.57 2.78 3.02
CA ALA A 118 -8.88 2.38 3.54
C ALA A 118 -9.11 2.77 5.02
N SER A 119 -8.05 3.12 5.76
CA SER A 119 -8.20 3.66 7.12
C SER A 119 -9.00 4.96 7.19
N THR A 120 -9.17 5.65 6.06
CA THR A 120 -10.02 6.85 5.92
C THR A 120 -11.51 6.57 6.18
N TYR A 121 -11.93 5.30 6.13
CA TYR A 121 -13.30 4.87 6.42
C TYR A 121 -13.54 4.55 7.90
N GLY A 122 -12.53 4.69 8.74
CA GLY A 122 -12.64 4.48 10.18
C GLY A 122 -13.08 3.07 10.54
N SER A 123 -14.18 2.97 11.30
CA SER A 123 -14.78 1.68 11.66
C SER A 123 -15.46 0.96 10.48
N GLY A 124 -15.72 1.66 9.39
CA GLY A 124 -16.48 1.15 8.25
C GLY A 124 -18.01 1.10 8.49
N THR A 125 -18.50 1.70 9.56
CA THR A 125 -19.94 1.70 9.91
C THR A 125 -20.81 2.28 8.79
N ASN A 126 -20.28 3.27 8.06
CA ASN A 126 -20.98 3.93 6.96
C ASN A 126 -20.64 3.34 5.58
N GLY A 127 -19.95 2.18 5.54
CA GLY A 127 -19.49 1.54 4.30
C GLY A 127 -18.10 1.99 3.84
N PHE A 128 -17.71 1.50 2.67
CA PHE A 128 -16.36 1.66 2.12
C PHE A 128 -16.39 2.25 0.70
N ARG A 129 -17.22 3.27 0.48
CA ARG A 129 -17.30 4.02 -0.78
C ARG A 129 -16.51 5.32 -0.69
N GLU A 130 -16.01 5.80 -1.83
CA GLU A 130 -15.19 7.02 -1.91
C GLU A 130 -16.05 8.29 -1.81
N GLU A 131 -17.01 8.27 -0.89
CA GLU A 131 -17.98 9.34 -0.61
C GLU A 131 -17.73 9.93 0.78
N PRO A 132 -17.89 11.26 0.96
CA PRO A 132 -17.68 11.90 2.26
C PRO A 132 -18.53 11.31 3.40
N ALA A 133 -19.72 10.77 3.09
CA ALA A 133 -20.58 10.15 4.09
C ALA A 133 -20.00 8.86 4.69
N CYS A 134 -19.08 8.19 3.99
CA CYS A 134 -18.39 6.98 4.45
C CYS A 134 -17.07 7.26 5.16
N GLU A 135 -16.61 8.51 5.18
CA GLU A 135 -15.27 8.89 5.61
C GLU A 135 -15.23 9.30 7.08
N GLU A 136 -14.44 8.61 7.89
CA GLU A 136 -14.25 8.87 9.32
C GLU A 136 -12.85 8.48 9.78
N ALA A 137 -11.97 9.45 10.01
CA ALA A 137 -10.61 9.18 10.44
C ALA A 137 -10.55 8.91 11.96
N LEU A 138 -10.12 7.71 12.38
CA LEU A 138 -10.02 7.34 13.80
C LEU A 138 -8.64 7.63 14.44
N ASN A 139 -7.63 7.97 13.65
CA ASN A 139 -6.30 8.30 14.13
C ASN A 139 -5.63 9.32 13.21
N VAL A 140 -4.48 9.85 13.63
CA VAL A 140 -3.78 10.91 12.89
C VAL A 140 -3.25 10.42 11.53
N TYR A 141 -2.91 9.14 11.40
CA TYR A 141 -2.53 8.56 10.11
C TYR A 141 -3.71 8.62 9.11
N ALA A 142 -4.86 8.07 9.50
CA ALA A 142 -6.08 8.11 8.69
C ALA A 142 -6.49 9.56 8.36
N PHE A 143 -6.42 10.45 9.35
CA PHE A 143 -6.68 11.88 9.17
C PHE A 143 -5.75 12.50 8.13
N SER A 144 -4.45 12.22 8.17
CA SER A 144 -3.48 12.77 7.24
C SER A 144 -3.78 12.37 5.78
N LYS A 145 -4.21 11.12 5.56
CA LYS A 145 -4.60 10.60 4.24
C LYS A 145 -5.92 11.20 3.76
N LEU A 146 -6.94 11.19 4.62
CA LEU A 146 -8.23 11.79 4.29
C LEU A 146 -8.12 13.30 4.02
N PHE A 147 -7.32 14.00 4.82
CA PHE A 147 -7.14 15.43 4.65
C PHE A 147 -6.46 15.77 3.32
N PHE A 148 -5.55 14.90 2.85
CA PHE A 148 -4.97 15.05 1.53
C PHE A 148 -5.96 14.68 0.42
N ASP A 149 -6.73 13.60 0.53
CA ASP A 149 -7.79 13.27 -0.43
C ASP A 149 -8.74 14.46 -0.62
N ASN A 150 -9.19 15.08 0.48
CA ASN A 150 -10.06 16.26 0.45
C ASN A 150 -9.37 17.50 -0.17
N TYR A 151 -8.06 17.63 0.00
CA TYR A 151 -7.29 18.68 -0.65
C TYR A 151 -7.20 18.45 -2.15
N ALA A 152 -6.88 17.24 -2.60
CA ALA A 152 -6.76 16.86 -4.01
C ALA A 152 -8.11 16.97 -4.76
N ARG A 153 -9.23 16.66 -4.12
CA ARG A 153 -10.59 16.81 -4.68
C ARG A 153 -10.88 18.23 -5.18
N ARG A 154 -10.22 19.25 -4.64
CA ARG A 154 -10.38 20.65 -5.08
C ARG A 154 -9.80 20.91 -6.48
N TYR A 155 -8.92 20.02 -6.96
CA TYR A 155 -8.20 20.12 -8.21
C TYR A 155 -8.74 19.22 -9.31
N PHE A 156 -9.53 18.21 -8.97
CA PHE A 156 -10.12 17.30 -9.97
C PHE A 156 -10.98 18.07 -10.97
N GLY A 157 -10.70 17.84 -12.26
CA GLY A 157 -11.36 18.53 -13.36
C GLY A 157 -10.98 20.03 -13.52
N LYS A 158 -10.02 20.54 -12.73
CA LYS A 158 -9.57 21.93 -12.77
C LYS A 158 -8.10 22.10 -13.13
N THR A 159 -7.41 21.00 -13.31
CA THR A 159 -5.99 20.96 -13.73
C THR A 159 -5.84 20.09 -14.96
N ASN A 160 -4.76 20.31 -15.72
CA ASN A 160 -4.38 19.46 -16.85
C ASN A 160 -3.50 18.29 -16.44
N SER A 161 -3.23 18.13 -15.14
CA SER A 161 -2.50 16.99 -14.60
C SER A 161 -3.48 15.92 -14.14
N GLN A 162 -3.15 14.67 -14.40
CA GLN A 162 -3.84 13.57 -13.76
C GLN A 162 -3.48 13.53 -12.27
N LEU A 163 -4.48 13.41 -11.40
CA LEU A 163 -4.32 13.21 -9.97
C LEU A 163 -5.17 12.03 -9.55
N VAL A 164 -4.55 10.93 -9.12
CA VAL A 164 -5.24 9.72 -8.68
C VAL A 164 -4.81 9.33 -7.27
N GLY A 165 -5.77 9.23 -6.37
CA GLY A 165 -5.58 8.68 -5.02
C GLY A 165 -6.06 7.24 -4.94
N LEU A 166 -5.22 6.33 -4.46
CA LEU A 166 -5.57 4.93 -4.30
C LEU A 166 -5.69 4.59 -2.82
N ARG A 167 -6.91 4.31 -2.37
CA ARG A 167 -7.20 3.83 -1.01
C ARG A 167 -6.86 2.36 -0.92
N TYR A 168 -5.63 2.06 -0.56
CA TYR A 168 -5.18 0.68 -0.38
C TYR A 168 -5.89 0.02 0.79
N PHE A 169 -6.42 -1.18 0.54
CA PHE A 169 -6.94 -2.08 1.56
C PHE A 169 -5.79 -2.90 2.17
N ASN A 170 -6.02 -4.13 2.58
CA ASN A 170 -5.00 -4.90 3.28
C ASN A 170 -4.01 -5.54 2.31
N VAL A 171 -3.00 -4.77 1.89
CA VAL A 171 -1.98 -5.21 0.94
C VAL A 171 -1.02 -6.21 1.59
N TYR A 172 -0.71 -7.31 0.89
CA TYR A 172 0.30 -8.30 1.28
C TYR A 172 1.13 -8.74 0.07
N GLY A 173 2.33 -9.28 0.33
CA GLY A 173 3.19 -9.80 -0.73
C GLY A 173 4.68 -9.53 -0.51
N PRO A 174 5.55 -9.83 -1.49
CA PRO A 174 6.99 -9.67 -1.36
C PRO A 174 7.41 -8.22 -1.08
N GLN A 175 8.62 -8.07 -0.52
CA GLN A 175 9.26 -6.78 -0.21
C GLN A 175 8.74 -6.08 1.08
N GLU A 176 8.06 -6.78 1.98
CA GLU A 176 7.54 -6.17 3.22
C GLU A 176 8.37 -6.45 4.49
N ASN A 177 9.49 -7.15 4.41
CA ASN A 177 10.31 -7.59 5.54
C ASN A 177 10.72 -6.46 6.51
N HIS A 178 10.96 -5.26 5.98
CA HIS A 178 11.36 -4.08 6.76
C HIS A 178 10.24 -3.53 7.66
N LYS A 179 9.00 -3.99 7.48
CA LYS A 179 7.82 -3.47 8.20
C LYS A 179 7.68 -4.03 9.62
N GLY A 180 8.43 -5.08 9.97
CA GLY A 180 8.37 -5.69 11.30
C GLY A 180 6.94 -6.07 11.71
N LYS A 181 6.44 -5.55 12.82
CA LYS A 181 5.08 -5.82 13.31
C LYS A 181 3.97 -5.27 12.40
N MET A 182 4.28 -4.34 11.52
CA MET A 182 3.33 -3.77 10.55
C MET A 182 3.31 -4.54 9.22
N ALA A 183 4.07 -5.62 9.10
CA ALA A 183 3.99 -6.53 7.95
C ALA A 183 2.65 -7.27 7.93
N SER A 184 2.26 -7.77 6.75
CA SER A 184 0.98 -8.45 6.57
C SER A 184 0.85 -9.70 7.43
N MET A 185 -0.39 -10.13 7.64
CA MET A 185 -0.65 -11.36 8.39
C MET A 185 -0.07 -12.59 7.70
N VAL A 186 -0.02 -12.65 6.37
CA VAL A 186 0.62 -13.77 5.65
C VAL A 186 2.09 -13.88 6.02
N PHE A 187 2.83 -12.75 6.00
CA PHE A 187 4.23 -12.72 6.43
C PHE A 187 4.42 -13.13 7.88
N GLN A 188 3.55 -12.64 8.76
CA GLN A 188 3.61 -12.99 10.19
C GLN A 188 3.31 -14.47 10.41
N MET A 189 2.27 -15.02 9.79
CA MET A 189 1.88 -16.44 9.90
C MET A 189 2.97 -17.36 9.35
N TYR A 190 3.60 -17.00 8.23
CA TYR A 190 4.73 -17.73 7.67
C TYR A 190 5.90 -17.79 8.68
N ASN A 191 6.27 -16.67 9.29
CA ASN A 191 7.35 -16.61 10.28
C ASN A 191 6.98 -17.33 11.60
N GLN A 192 5.72 -17.27 12.04
CA GLN A 192 5.23 -18.05 13.18
C GLN A 192 5.40 -19.55 12.93
N TRP A 193 5.02 -20.02 11.73
CA TRP A 193 5.19 -21.43 11.39
C TRP A 193 6.67 -21.83 11.36
N LEU A 194 7.56 -21.01 10.83
CA LEU A 194 9.01 -21.29 10.86
C LEU A 194 9.52 -21.44 12.29
N ALA A 195 9.07 -20.59 13.20
CA ALA A 195 9.53 -20.56 14.59
C ALA A 195 8.94 -21.68 15.43
N GLU A 196 7.64 -21.95 15.32
CA GLU A 196 6.91 -22.79 16.28
C GLU A 196 6.10 -23.92 15.63
N LYS A 197 6.08 -24.02 14.29
CA LYS A 197 5.20 -24.93 13.53
C LYS A 197 3.72 -24.70 13.80
N LYS A 198 3.37 -23.47 14.19
CA LYS A 198 2.02 -23.03 14.52
C LYS A 198 1.72 -21.69 13.86
N VAL A 199 0.45 -21.49 13.55
CA VAL A 199 -0.11 -20.20 13.16
C VAL A 199 -1.07 -19.77 14.25
N LYS A 200 -0.91 -18.53 14.77
CA LYS A 200 -1.73 -17.99 15.86
C LYS A 200 -2.68 -16.94 15.34
N LEU A 201 -3.96 -17.12 15.60
CA LEU A 201 -5.03 -16.16 15.31
C LEU A 201 -5.74 -15.74 16.60
N PHE A 202 -6.42 -14.62 16.56
CA PHE A 202 -7.26 -14.20 17.68
C PHE A 202 -8.51 -15.07 17.77
N ASP A 203 -8.89 -15.38 19.00
CA ASP A 203 -10.15 -16.03 19.36
C ASP A 203 -11.34 -15.12 19.03
N ALA A 204 -12.55 -15.63 19.27
CA ALA A 204 -13.80 -14.94 19.03
C ALA A 204 -13.83 -13.55 19.70
N TYR A 205 -14.34 -12.56 18.95
CA TYR A 205 -14.53 -11.21 19.46
C TYR A 205 -15.71 -10.51 18.76
N GLY A 206 -16.63 -9.94 19.56
CA GLY A 206 -17.87 -9.35 19.03
C GLY A 206 -18.74 -10.42 18.38
N ASP A 207 -19.23 -10.13 17.19
CA ASP A 207 -20.07 -11.03 16.39
C ASP A 207 -19.26 -12.04 15.55
N TYR A 208 -17.93 -12.09 15.72
CA TYR A 208 -17.03 -12.94 14.91
C TYR A 208 -16.50 -14.10 15.74
N GLY A 209 -16.55 -15.29 15.16
CA GLY A 209 -15.90 -16.48 15.71
C GLY A 209 -14.37 -16.37 15.67
N ALA A 210 -13.68 -17.39 16.22
CA ALA A 210 -12.23 -17.46 16.26
C ALA A 210 -11.61 -17.40 14.84
N GLY A 211 -10.79 -16.38 14.57
CA GLY A 211 -10.18 -16.16 13.27
C GLY A 211 -11.15 -15.74 12.14
N GLU A 212 -12.43 -15.50 12.47
CA GLU A 212 -13.48 -15.18 11.48
C GLU A 212 -13.60 -13.67 11.17
N GLN A 213 -12.83 -12.82 11.83
CA GLN A 213 -12.73 -11.43 11.42
C GLN A 213 -12.27 -11.36 9.96
N THR A 214 -12.81 -10.42 9.18
CA THR A 214 -12.61 -10.39 7.73
C THR A 214 -11.93 -9.11 7.26
N ARG A 215 -11.12 -9.24 6.22
CA ARG A 215 -10.49 -8.12 5.53
C ARG A 215 -10.54 -8.33 4.02
N ASP A 216 -10.58 -7.24 3.30
CA ASP A 216 -10.25 -7.23 1.90
C ASP A 216 -8.71 -7.28 1.76
N PHE A 217 -8.20 -8.48 1.51
CA PHE A 217 -6.78 -8.71 1.30
C PHE A 217 -6.47 -8.61 -0.19
N ILE A 218 -5.59 -7.69 -0.55
CA ILE A 218 -5.16 -7.48 -1.94
C ILE A 218 -3.68 -7.81 -2.12
N TYR A 219 -3.37 -8.60 -3.14
CA TYR A 219 -1.99 -8.95 -3.46
C TYR A 219 -1.25 -7.75 -4.05
N VAL A 220 0.00 -7.53 -3.64
CA VAL A 220 0.77 -6.35 -4.06
C VAL A 220 0.96 -6.25 -5.56
N LYS A 221 1.02 -7.37 -6.28
CA LYS A 221 1.09 -7.36 -7.75
C LYS A 221 -0.18 -6.78 -8.39
N ASP A 222 -1.34 -7.00 -7.77
CA ASP A 222 -2.60 -6.40 -8.25
C ASP A 222 -2.65 -4.90 -7.92
N VAL A 223 -2.09 -4.48 -6.79
CA VAL A 223 -1.89 -3.05 -6.50
C VAL A 223 -1.04 -2.39 -7.58
N VAL A 224 0.04 -3.04 -8.04
CA VAL A 224 0.87 -2.54 -9.15
C VAL A 224 0.06 -2.45 -10.45
N LYS A 225 -0.77 -3.45 -10.78
CA LYS A 225 -1.65 -3.41 -11.96
C LYS A 225 -2.61 -2.21 -11.91
N VAL A 226 -3.23 -1.94 -10.75
CA VAL A 226 -4.14 -0.79 -10.59
C VAL A 226 -3.38 0.53 -10.77
N ASN A 227 -2.17 0.67 -10.19
CA ASN A 227 -1.33 1.86 -10.41
C ASN A 227 -1.02 2.07 -11.89
N PHE A 228 -0.66 0.99 -12.59
CA PHE A 228 -0.33 1.06 -14.03
C PHE A 228 -1.55 1.29 -14.90
N PHE A 229 -2.72 0.78 -14.53
CA PHE A 229 -3.96 1.10 -15.20
C PHE A 229 -4.17 2.62 -15.23
N PHE A 230 -4.07 3.30 -14.11
CA PHE A 230 -4.23 4.75 -14.08
C PHE A 230 -3.10 5.49 -14.79
N TRP A 231 -1.86 5.00 -14.76
CA TRP A 231 -0.79 5.58 -15.56
C TRP A 231 -1.07 5.48 -17.06
N ASP A 232 -1.60 4.36 -17.52
CA ASP A 232 -1.96 4.13 -18.91
C ASP A 232 -3.23 4.90 -19.35
N HIS A 233 -4.02 5.46 -18.39
CA HIS A 233 -5.25 6.24 -18.62
C HIS A 233 -5.15 7.65 -18.01
N PRO A 234 -4.36 8.55 -18.61
CA PRO A 234 -4.07 9.87 -18.04
C PRO A 234 -5.28 10.81 -17.94
N GLU A 235 -6.36 10.51 -18.62
CA GLU A 235 -7.62 11.27 -18.59
C GLU A 235 -8.43 11.06 -17.30
N ILE A 236 -8.12 10.02 -16.53
CA ILE A 236 -8.87 9.67 -15.32
C ILE A 236 -8.22 10.30 -14.11
N SER A 237 -8.98 11.09 -13.35
CA SER A 237 -8.58 11.64 -12.04
C SER A 237 -9.64 11.35 -11.01
N GLY A 238 -9.22 11.13 -9.77
CA GLY A 238 -10.16 10.85 -8.68
C GLY A 238 -9.53 10.12 -7.50
N VAL A 239 -10.36 9.75 -6.54
CA VAL A 239 -9.98 8.84 -5.46
C VAL A 239 -10.69 7.52 -5.70
N PHE A 240 -9.94 6.42 -5.65
CA PHE A 240 -10.45 5.08 -5.94
C PHE A 240 -10.01 4.09 -4.85
N ASN A 241 -10.91 3.18 -4.51
CA ASN A 241 -10.56 2.04 -3.69
C ASN A 241 -9.64 1.09 -4.46
N CYS A 242 -8.57 0.66 -3.81
CA CYS A 242 -7.68 -0.38 -4.30
C CYS A 242 -7.77 -1.58 -3.35
N GLY A 243 -8.79 -2.37 -3.57
CA GLY A 243 -9.13 -3.62 -2.90
C GLY A 243 -9.83 -4.53 -3.90
N THR A 244 -10.00 -5.79 -3.52
CA THR A 244 -10.57 -6.82 -4.43
C THR A 244 -12.11 -6.77 -4.52
N GLY A 245 -12.76 -6.11 -3.56
CA GLY A 245 -14.22 -6.20 -3.37
C GLY A 245 -14.68 -7.49 -2.70
N HIS A 246 -13.75 -8.32 -2.25
CA HIS A 246 -14.03 -9.59 -1.57
C HIS A 246 -13.31 -9.66 -0.23
N ALA A 247 -14.09 -9.76 0.86
CA ALA A 247 -13.53 -9.93 2.20
C ALA A 247 -13.27 -11.42 2.48
N HIS A 248 -12.10 -11.72 3.03
CA HIS A 248 -11.71 -13.06 3.45
C HIS A 248 -11.37 -13.07 4.94
N THR A 249 -11.60 -14.22 5.59
CA THR A 249 -11.26 -14.42 7.00
C THR A 249 -9.76 -14.58 7.21
N PHE A 250 -9.28 -14.30 8.42
CA PHE A 250 -7.90 -14.66 8.78
C PHE A 250 -7.68 -16.16 8.75
N ASN A 251 -8.72 -16.98 9.00
CA ASN A 251 -8.68 -18.43 8.84
C ASN A 251 -8.31 -18.82 7.40
N THR A 252 -8.84 -18.15 6.39
CA THR A 252 -8.50 -18.41 4.97
C THR A 252 -7.01 -18.24 4.72
N LEU A 253 -6.40 -17.14 5.21
CA LEU A 253 -4.96 -16.91 5.07
C LEU A 253 -4.14 -17.97 5.81
N ALA A 254 -4.52 -18.28 7.06
CA ALA A 254 -3.85 -19.30 7.88
C ALA A 254 -3.86 -20.67 7.22
N GLN A 255 -5.01 -21.09 6.67
CA GLN A 255 -5.14 -22.34 5.92
C GLN A 255 -4.25 -22.36 4.68
N GLY A 256 -4.15 -21.23 3.96
CA GLY A 256 -3.25 -21.08 2.82
C GLY A 256 -1.79 -21.30 3.19
N VAL A 257 -1.33 -20.66 4.29
CA VAL A 257 0.04 -20.83 4.81
C VAL A 257 0.29 -22.26 5.29
N LEU A 258 -0.63 -22.86 6.09
CA LEU A 258 -0.50 -24.23 6.55
C LEU A 258 -0.49 -25.24 5.40
N LYS A 259 -1.31 -25.02 4.37
CA LYS A 259 -1.34 -25.83 3.15
C LYS A 259 -0.01 -25.79 2.41
N HIS A 260 0.63 -24.62 2.34
CA HIS A 260 1.95 -24.47 1.71
C HIS A 260 3.00 -25.35 2.39
N PHE A 261 3.02 -25.38 3.72
CA PHE A 261 3.96 -26.20 4.47
C PHE A 261 3.56 -27.69 4.60
N GLY A 262 2.32 -28.04 4.29
CA GLY A 262 1.79 -29.40 4.41
C GLY A 262 1.70 -29.92 5.86
N SER A 263 1.92 -29.07 6.86
CA SER A 263 1.93 -29.43 8.29
C SER A 263 1.79 -28.19 9.17
N GLY A 264 1.60 -28.42 10.49
CA GLY A 264 1.47 -27.36 11.49
C GLY A 264 0.07 -27.29 12.09
N GLU A 265 -0.08 -26.46 13.09
CA GLU A 265 -1.32 -26.31 13.87
C GLU A 265 -1.83 -24.88 13.78
N LEU A 266 -3.14 -24.71 13.75
CA LEU A 266 -3.82 -23.44 13.96
C LEU A 266 -4.18 -23.32 15.44
N GLU A 267 -3.67 -22.29 16.11
CA GLU A 267 -3.90 -22.01 17.52
C GLU A 267 -4.68 -20.69 17.65
N TYR A 268 -5.77 -20.70 18.42
CA TYR A 268 -6.49 -19.48 18.74
C TYR A 268 -6.02 -18.93 20.08
N VAL A 269 -5.65 -17.65 20.11
CA VAL A 269 -5.17 -16.97 21.31
C VAL A 269 -6.18 -15.91 21.76
N PRO A 270 -6.28 -15.63 23.08
CA PRO A 270 -7.23 -14.64 23.59
C PRO A 270 -7.13 -13.31 22.85
N PHE A 271 -8.28 -12.71 22.53
CA PHE A 271 -8.33 -11.40 21.88
C PHE A 271 -7.72 -10.33 22.81
N PRO A 272 -6.73 -9.54 22.34
CA PRO A 272 -6.01 -8.59 23.20
C PRO A 272 -6.92 -7.48 23.75
N GLU A 273 -6.90 -7.25 25.06
CA GLU A 273 -7.73 -6.24 25.73
C GLU A 273 -7.51 -4.82 25.15
N VAL A 274 -6.26 -4.49 24.79
CA VAL A 274 -5.90 -3.16 24.23
C VAL A 274 -6.54 -2.86 22.88
N LEU A 275 -7.02 -3.89 22.16
CA LEU A 275 -7.67 -3.75 20.86
C LEU A 275 -9.19 -3.70 20.97
N LYS A 276 -9.77 -4.08 22.11
CA LYS A 276 -11.24 -4.07 22.27
C LYS A 276 -11.81 -2.67 22.06
N GLY A 277 -12.87 -2.58 21.30
CA GLY A 277 -13.55 -1.33 20.93
C GLY A 277 -12.80 -0.43 19.92
N LYS A 278 -11.57 -0.83 19.51
CA LYS A 278 -10.75 -0.09 18.53
C LYS A 278 -10.40 -0.92 17.30
N TYR A 279 -10.70 -2.21 17.34
CA TYR A 279 -10.36 -3.15 16.29
C TYR A 279 -11.42 -3.13 15.19
N GLN A 280 -11.01 -2.86 13.98
CA GLN A 280 -11.87 -2.95 12.80
C GLN A 280 -12.03 -4.44 12.44
N SER A 281 -13.21 -5.02 12.70
CA SER A 281 -13.43 -6.46 12.47
C SER A 281 -13.77 -6.82 11.03
N TYR A 282 -14.10 -5.83 10.20
CA TYR A 282 -14.52 -6.00 8.82
C TYR A 282 -13.96 -4.90 7.92
N THR A 283 -13.46 -5.25 6.74
CA THR A 283 -13.24 -4.32 5.62
C THR A 283 -13.54 -5.02 4.30
N GLN A 284 -14.20 -4.32 3.40
CA GLN A 284 -14.40 -4.75 2.01
C GLN A 284 -14.53 -3.53 1.12
N ALA A 285 -13.68 -3.44 0.10
CA ALA A 285 -13.74 -2.34 -0.86
C ALA A 285 -15.06 -2.37 -1.63
N ASP A 286 -15.69 -1.23 -1.79
CA ASP A 286 -16.63 -1.04 -2.89
C ASP A 286 -15.80 -0.73 -4.14
N ALA A 287 -15.71 -1.68 -5.05
CA ALA A 287 -14.91 -1.56 -6.27
C ALA A 287 -15.67 -0.87 -7.43
N THR A 288 -16.90 -0.39 -7.19
CA THR A 288 -17.77 0.16 -8.25
C THR A 288 -17.10 1.27 -9.04
N ASN A 289 -16.45 2.22 -8.38
CA ASN A 289 -15.80 3.35 -9.07
C ASN A 289 -14.57 2.91 -9.87
N LEU A 290 -13.78 1.97 -9.36
CA LEU A 290 -12.62 1.42 -10.09
C LEU A 290 -13.06 0.67 -11.36
N LEU A 291 -14.09 -0.15 -11.26
CA LEU A 291 -14.67 -0.88 -12.40
C LEU A 291 -15.33 0.07 -13.40
N ALA A 292 -16.05 1.10 -12.92
CA ALA A 292 -16.66 2.12 -13.78
C ALA A 292 -15.60 2.98 -14.49
N ALA A 293 -14.41 3.14 -13.92
CA ALA A 293 -13.26 3.76 -14.58
C ALA A 293 -12.67 2.89 -15.73
N GLY A 294 -13.10 1.64 -15.86
CA GLY A 294 -12.69 0.72 -16.93
C GLY A 294 -11.60 -0.28 -16.51
N TYR A 295 -11.28 -0.40 -15.22
CA TYR A 295 -10.32 -1.42 -14.77
C TYR A 295 -10.92 -2.82 -14.95
N ASP A 296 -10.30 -3.63 -15.79
CA ASP A 296 -10.70 -5.01 -16.13
C ASP A 296 -9.59 -6.04 -15.82
N GLY A 297 -8.47 -5.60 -15.23
CA GLY A 297 -7.28 -6.44 -14.99
C GLY A 297 -7.48 -7.56 -13.97
N GLY A 298 -8.65 -7.63 -13.32
CA GLY A 298 -8.98 -8.64 -12.32
C GLY A 298 -8.08 -8.58 -11.08
N PHE A 299 -8.36 -9.47 -10.13
CA PHE A 299 -7.58 -9.63 -8.91
C PHE A 299 -7.20 -11.10 -8.73
N THR A 300 -6.00 -11.35 -8.26
CA THR A 300 -5.49 -12.70 -7.99
C THR A 300 -6.28 -13.34 -6.84
N ASP A 301 -6.71 -14.61 -7.00
CA ASP A 301 -7.35 -15.35 -5.91
C ASP A 301 -6.47 -15.39 -4.67
N VAL A 302 -7.06 -15.23 -3.50
CA VAL A 302 -6.33 -15.13 -2.22
C VAL A 302 -5.48 -16.37 -1.95
N ASN A 303 -5.96 -17.58 -2.28
CA ASN A 303 -5.22 -18.81 -2.05
C ASN A 303 -4.04 -18.94 -3.01
N GLU A 304 -4.22 -18.53 -4.28
CA GLU A 304 -3.15 -18.49 -5.28
C GLU A 304 -2.07 -17.49 -4.86
N ALA A 305 -2.46 -16.29 -4.45
CA ALA A 305 -1.53 -15.25 -4.03
C ALA A 305 -0.77 -15.60 -2.74
N VAL A 306 -1.44 -16.24 -1.75
CA VAL A 306 -0.77 -16.73 -0.52
C VAL A 306 0.24 -17.81 -0.88
N ALA A 307 -0.12 -18.77 -1.73
CA ALA A 307 0.79 -19.83 -2.15
C ALA A 307 2.01 -19.29 -2.91
N GLU A 308 1.79 -18.35 -3.82
CA GLU A 308 2.89 -17.68 -4.56
C GLU A 308 3.80 -16.90 -3.61
N TYR A 309 3.21 -16.13 -2.67
CA TYR A 309 4.01 -15.36 -1.72
C TYR A 309 4.84 -16.26 -0.80
N CYS A 310 4.27 -17.32 -0.27
CA CYS A 310 5.01 -18.30 0.53
C CYS A 310 6.17 -18.93 -0.26
N ALA A 311 5.97 -19.25 -1.54
CA ALA A 311 7.04 -19.77 -2.40
C ALA A 311 8.16 -18.72 -2.63
N ILE A 312 7.83 -17.43 -2.73
CA ILE A 312 8.83 -16.35 -2.81
C ILE A 312 9.59 -16.22 -1.49
N LEU A 313 8.90 -16.36 -0.35
CA LEU A 313 9.53 -16.35 0.97
C LEU A 313 10.54 -17.50 1.13
N ASP A 314 10.20 -18.72 0.68
CA ASP A 314 11.11 -19.86 0.68
C ASP A 314 12.33 -19.62 -0.21
N LYS A 315 12.10 -19.14 -1.43
CA LYS A 315 13.15 -19.02 -2.45
C LYS A 315 14.14 -17.91 -2.16
N SER A 316 13.67 -16.75 -1.66
CA SER A 316 14.47 -15.53 -1.59
C SER A 316 14.27 -14.72 -0.30
N GLY A 317 13.59 -15.30 0.70
CA GLY A 317 13.23 -14.57 1.93
C GLY A 317 12.28 -13.40 1.69
N GLY A 318 11.53 -13.43 0.60
CA GLY A 318 10.56 -12.38 0.27
C GLY A 318 11.12 -11.21 -0.54
N TYR A 319 12.34 -11.30 -1.07
CA TYR A 319 12.94 -10.26 -1.90
C TYR A 319 13.00 -10.65 -3.37
N TYR A 320 12.95 -9.64 -4.25
CA TYR A 320 13.29 -9.87 -5.66
C TYR A 320 14.79 -10.02 -5.83
N THR A 321 15.21 -10.97 -6.66
CA THR A 321 16.61 -11.23 -7.01
C THR A 321 16.92 -10.73 -8.40
N HIS A 322 18.21 -10.44 -8.70
CA HIS A 322 18.65 -10.07 -10.04
C HIS A 322 18.19 -11.12 -11.07
N GLY A 323 17.46 -10.69 -12.11
CA GLY A 323 16.99 -11.57 -13.18
C GLY A 323 15.72 -12.37 -12.88
N ALA A 324 15.02 -12.06 -11.78
CA ALA A 324 13.72 -12.67 -11.46
C ALA A 324 12.57 -11.90 -12.09
#